data_3eaf440159c8145503118a1faec8dfd9
#
_entry.id   3eaf440159c8145503118a1faec8dfd9
#
_cell.length_a   1.000
_cell.length_b   1.000
_cell.length_c   1.000
_cell.angle_alpha   90.00
_cell.angle_beta   90.00
_cell.angle_gamma   90.00
#
_symmetry.space_group_name_H-M   'P 1'
#
loop_
_entity.id
_entity.type
_entity.pdbx_description
1 polymer ?
#
loop_
_entity_poly.entity_id
_entity_poly.type
_entity_poly.pdbx_seq_one_letter_code
_entity_poly.pdbx_strand_id
1 'polypeptide(L)'
;MNMVMFSFILLGFTLLMHLVFVNVIIGAAALTVVIRYVAYQRGDAGLELLARKAFRILVVSDLFGGVWATILTVLMAGLYPSMTAIFMHDYFYPVAIAITGIMVSIPLIAVYWHLWGRMDPKLHSLLGMLLLASILLVPIGFRYFFAGMTYADPGSALANPVYPPLIIHTLIGAVDIGAF
;
A
#
# COMPACT_ATOMS: atom_id res chain seq x y z
N MET A 1 22.01 25.43 -8.88
CA MET A 1 20.84 24.88 -8.17
C MET A 1 21.17 24.86 -6.68
N ASN A 2 20.34 25.47 -5.83
CA ASN A 2 20.54 25.52 -4.38
C ASN A 2 20.33 24.09 -3.81
N MET A 3 21.14 23.69 -2.82
CA MET A 3 21.04 22.37 -2.13
C MET A 3 19.64 22.09 -1.61
N VAL A 4 18.95 23.10 -1.07
CA VAL A 4 17.57 22.98 -0.59
C VAL A 4 16.63 22.61 -1.72
N MET A 5 16.71 23.30 -2.86
CA MET A 5 15.87 23.00 -4.02
C MET A 5 16.15 21.60 -4.58
N PHE A 6 17.43 21.18 -4.60
CA PHE A 6 17.79 19.83 -5.02
C PHE A 6 17.19 18.75 -4.12
N SER A 7 17.28 18.92 -2.79
CA SER A 7 16.71 17.95 -1.84
C SER A 7 15.19 17.84 -1.95
N PHE A 8 14.46 18.95 -2.19
CA PHE A 8 13.02 18.92 -2.42
C PHE A 8 12.65 18.20 -3.72
N ILE A 9 13.37 18.45 -4.81
CA ILE A 9 13.14 17.78 -6.10
C ILE A 9 13.39 16.27 -5.94
N LEU A 10 14.49 15.90 -5.31
CA LEU A 10 14.86 14.49 -5.09
C LEU A 10 13.82 13.76 -4.23
N LEU A 11 13.39 14.36 -3.12
CA LEU A 11 12.36 13.79 -2.24
C LEU A 11 11.02 13.69 -2.98
N GLY A 12 10.60 14.75 -3.69
CA GLY A 12 9.36 14.76 -4.44
C GLY A 12 9.32 13.71 -5.55
N PHE A 13 10.41 13.56 -6.30
CA PHE A 13 10.55 12.52 -7.32
C PHE A 13 10.46 11.11 -6.71
N THR A 14 11.19 10.87 -5.61
CA THR A 14 11.20 9.58 -4.93
C THR A 14 9.81 9.24 -4.38
N LEU A 15 9.12 10.21 -3.78
CA LEU A 15 7.75 10.06 -3.30
C LEU A 15 6.79 9.74 -4.45
N LEU A 16 6.89 10.44 -5.57
CA LEU A 16 6.05 10.20 -6.75
C LEU A 16 6.22 8.76 -7.26
N MET A 17 7.46 8.31 -7.42
CA MET A 17 7.76 6.95 -7.88
C MET A 17 7.21 5.92 -6.90
N HIS A 18 7.41 6.12 -5.59
CA HIS A 18 6.86 5.24 -4.57
C HIS A 18 5.33 5.16 -4.64
N LEU A 19 4.64 6.28 -4.76
CA LEU A 19 3.17 6.33 -4.81
C LEU A 19 2.58 5.62 -6.05
N VAL A 20 3.26 5.67 -7.20
CA VAL A 20 2.84 4.92 -8.39
C VAL A 20 2.80 3.42 -8.07
N PHE A 21 3.89 2.86 -7.51
CA PHE A 21 3.93 1.44 -7.15
C PHE A 21 2.93 1.08 -6.05
N VAL A 22 2.75 1.92 -5.03
CA VAL A 22 1.76 1.68 -3.96
C VAL A 22 0.35 1.58 -4.52
N ASN A 23 -0.04 2.44 -5.44
CA ASN A 23 -1.36 2.37 -6.08
C ASN A 23 -1.52 1.09 -6.90
N VAL A 24 -0.51 0.71 -7.69
CA VAL A 24 -0.53 -0.57 -8.44
C VAL A 24 -0.63 -1.77 -7.49
N ILE A 25 0.10 -1.78 -6.37
CA ILE A 25 0.05 -2.86 -5.37
C ILE A 25 -1.37 -3.01 -4.82
N ILE A 26 -2.00 -1.92 -4.38
CA ILE A 26 -3.36 -1.94 -3.82
C ILE A 26 -4.36 -2.42 -4.87
N GLY A 27 -4.32 -1.86 -6.08
CA GLY A 27 -5.22 -2.22 -7.17
C GLY A 27 -5.05 -3.67 -7.61
N ALA A 28 -3.82 -4.11 -7.84
CA ALA A 28 -3.53 -5.49 -8.22
C ALA A 28 -3.92 -6.50 -7.13
N ALA A 29 -3.75 -6.14 -5.84
CA ALA A 29 -4.21 -6.97 -4.73
C ALA A 29 -5.74 -7.11 -4.73
N ALA A 30 -6.47 -6.00 -4.85
CA ALA A 30 -7.93 -6.00 -4.90
C ALA A 30 -8.45 -6.83 -6.08
N LEU A 31 -7.92 -6.61 -7.29
CA LEU A 31 -8.29 -7.38 -8.47
C LEU A 31 -7.97 -8.86 -8.32
N THR A 32 -6.78 -9.20 -7.81
CA THR A 32 -6.38 -10.59 -7.57
C THR A 32 -7.40 -11.30 -6.69
N VAL A 33 -7.74 -10.71 -5.55
CA VAL A 33 -8.64 -11.33 -4.57
C VAL A 33 -10.06 -11.46 -5.11
N VAL A 34 -10.59 -10.41 -5.74
CA VAL A 34 -11.95 -10.42 -6.32
C VAL A 34 -12.05 -11.41 -7.47
N ILE A 35 -11.14 -11.36 -8.43
CA ILE A 35 -11.15 -12.25 -9.59
C ILE A 35 -10.95 -13.70 -9.15
N ARG A 36 -10.05 -13.95 -8.20
CA ARG A 36 -9.82 -15.29 -7.63
C ARG A 36 -11.06 -15.85 -6.96
N TYR A 37 -11.78 -15.02 -6.20
CA TYR A 37 -13.04 -15.42 -5.56
C TYR A 37 -14.12 -15.74 -6.60
N VAL A 38 -14.30 -14.90 -7.62
CA VAL A 38 -15.26 -15.13 -8.70
C VAL A 38 -14.89 -16.37 -9.52
N ALA A 39 -13.60 -16.58 -9.80
CA ALA A 39 -13.11 -17.79 -10.48
C ALA A 39 -13.48 -19.05 -9.71
N TYR A 40 -13.30 -19.02 -8.39
CA TYR A 40 -13.71 -20.12 -7.52
C TYR A 40 -15.23 -20.39 -7.58
N GLN A 41 -16.05 -19.34 -7.46
CA GLN A 41 -17.50 -19.46 -7.48
C GLN A 41 -18.04 -20.01 -8.81
N ARG A 42 -17.40 -19.66 -9.93
CA ARG A 42 -17.82 -20.04 -11.28
C ARG A 42 -17.12 -21.29 -11.84
N GLY A 43 -16.08 -21.77 -11.18
CA GLY A 43 -15.22 -22.82 -11.75
C GLY A 43 -14.52 -22.40 -13.04
N ASP A 44 -14.24 -21.10 -13.23
CA ASP A 44 -13.73 -20.53 -14.48
C ASP A 44 -12.19 -20.48 -14.47
N ALA A 45 -11.58 -21.34 -15.30
CA ALA A 45 -10.14 -21.41 -15.46
C ALA A 45 -9.52 -20.15 -16.12
N GLY A 46 -10.29 -19.42 -16.93
CA GLY A 46 -9.83 -18.16 -17.53
C GLY A 46 -9.68 -17.07 -16.49
N LEU A 47 -10.68 -16.92 -15.61
CA LEU A 47 -10.59 -16.00 -14.48
C LEU A 47 -9.49 -16.40 -13.51
N GLU A 48 -9.27 -17.68 -13.29
CA GLU A 48 -8.15 -18.19 -12.48
C GLU A 48 -6.80 -17.73 -13.04
N LEU A 49 -6.61 -17.85 -14.35
CA LEU A 49 -5.39 -17.40 -15.03
C LEU A 49 -5.24 -15.87 -14.94
N LEU A 50 -6.33 -15.12 -15.07
CA LEU A 50 -6.33 -13.67 -14.93
C LEU A 50 -5.93 -13.24 -13.52
N ALA A 51 -6.48 -13.88 -12.48
CA ALA A 51 -6.09 -13.64 -11.09
C ALA A 51 -4.58 -13.87 -10.86
N ARG A 52 -4.03 -14.94 -11.45
CA ARG A 52 -2.57 -15.22 -11.39
C ARG A 52 -1.73 -14.13 -12.06
N LYS A 53 -2.20 -13.59 -13.19
CA LYS A 53 -1.50 -12.49 -13.86
C LYS A 53 -1.53 -11.21 -13.02
N ALA A 54 -2.69 -10.85 -12.47
CA ALA A 54 -2.82 -9.73 -11.56
C ALA A 54 -1.92 -9.88 -10.33
N PHE A 55 -1.85 -11.08 -9.76
CA PHE A 55 -0.96 -11.36 -8.63
C PHE A 55 0.54 -11.21 -8.98
N ARG A 56 0.96 -11.57 -10.18
CA ARG A 56 2.35 -11.34 -10.62
C ARG A 56 2.67 -9.85 -10.71
N ILE A 57 1.72 -9.04 -11.17
CA ILE A 57 1.87 -7.58 -11.19
C ILE A 57 2.04 -7.05 -9.75
N LEU A 58 1.22 -7.54 -8.82
CA LEU A 58 1.36 -7.20 -7.40
C LEU A 58 2.77 -7.51 -6.88
N VAL A 59 3.27 -8.74 -7.08
CA VAL A 59 4.59 -9.16 -6.60
C VAL A 59 5.71 -8.29 -7.17
N VAL A 60 5.69 -8.05 -8.48
CA VAL A 60 6.72 -7.20 -9.12
C VAL A 60 6.64 -5.77 -8.61
N SER A 61 5.43 -5.22 -8.49
CA SER A 61 5.23 -3.86 -7.99
C SER A 61 5.64 -3.71 -6.52
N ASP A 62 5.42 -4.74 -5.70
CA ASP A 62 5.82 -4.76 -4.29
C ASP A 62 7.35 -4.70 -4.14
N LEU A 63 8.08 -5.46 -4.96
CA LEU A 63 9.55 -5.41 -4.98
C LEU A 63 10.07 -4.01 -5.33
N PHE A 64 9.57 -3.42 -6.42
CA PHE A 64 9.98 -2.06 -6.82
C PHE A 64 9.48 -0.99 -5.83
N GLY A 65 8.25 -1.12 -5.36
CA GLY A 65 7.68 -0.24 -4.33
C GLY A 65 8.49 -0.25 -3.05
N GLY A 66 8.97 -1.43 -2.62
CA GLY A 66 9.85 -1.60 -1.47
C GLY A 66 11.20 -0.91 -1.64
N VAL A 67 11.81 -0.98 -2.83
CA VAL A 67 13.06 -0.25 -3.15
C VAL A 67 12.83 1.26 -3.02
N TRP A 68 11.77 1.80 -3.64
CA TRP A 68 11.46 3.22 -3.56
C TRP A 68 11.07 3.67 -2.15
N ALA A 69 10.38 2.81 -1.37
CA ALA A 69 10.09 3.07 0.05
C ALA A 69 11.37 3.20 0.87
N THR A 70 12.34 2.32 0.65
CA THR A 70 13.64 2.34 1.33
C THR A 70 14.40 3.63 0.99
N ILE A 71 14.50 3.99 -0.29
CA ILE A 71 15.14 5.23 -0.73
C ILE A 71 14.46 6.45 -0.07
N LEU A 72 13.11 6.49 -0.10
CA LEU A 72 12.33 7.56 0.51
C LEU A 72 12.62 7.70 2.01
N THR A 73 12.65 6.58 2.74
CA THR A 73 12.92 6.55 4.18
C THR A 73 14.34 7.07 4.49
N VAL A 74 15.34 6.63 3.73
CA VAL A 74 16.73 7.07 3.89
C VAL A 74 16.87 8.57 3.59
N LEU A 75 16.23 9.06 2.53
CA LEU A 75 16.25 10.48 2.20
C LEU A 75 15.53 11.34 3.26
N MET A 76 14.39 10.89 3.75
CA MET A 76 13.69 11.59 4.84
C MET A 76 14.55 11.64 6.11
N ALA A 77 15.12 10.54 6.54
CA ALA A 77 15.95 10.49 7.74
C ALA A 77 17.22 11.34 7.58
N GLY A 78 17.85 11.33 6.41
CA GLY A 78 19.11 12.02 6.17
C GLY A 78 18.97 13.51 5.86
N LEU A 79 17.95 13.90 5.08
CA LEU A 79 17.77 15.29 4.64
C LEU A 79 16.78 16.08 5.51
N TYR A 80 15.84 15.40 6.18
CA TYR A 80 14.78 16.01 6.96
C TYR A 80 14.61 15.36 8.35
N PRO A 81 15.68 15.31 9.19
CA PRO A 81 15.65 14.58 10.46
C PRO A 81 14.58 15.08 11.42
N SER A 82 14.36 16.41 11.50
CA SER A 82 13.32 16.99 12.37
C SER A 82 11.92 16.57 11.94
N MET A 83 11.63 16.57 10.64
CA MET A 83 10.34 16.10 10.09
C MET A 83 10.17 14.61 10.35
N THR A 84 11.21 13.81 10.17
CA THR A 84 11.19 12.39 10.48
C THR A 84 10.94 12.11 11.96
N ALA A 85 11.52 12.90 12.85
CA ALA A 85 11.27 12.81 14.30
C ALA A 85 9.81 13.10 14.65
N ILE A 86 9.21 14.17 14.10
CA ILE A 86 7.79 14.49 14.27
C ILE A 86 6.92 13.33 13.74
N PHE A 87 7.24 12.81 12.57
CA PHE A 87 6.53 11.68 11.97
C PHE A 87 6.54 10.45 12.89
N MET A 88 7.68 10.12 13.46
CA MET A 88 7.84 8.94 14.33
C MET A 88 7.33 9.16 15.76
N HIS A 89 7.24 10.39 16.24
CA HIS A 89 6.81 10.70 17.61
C HIS A 89 5.31 11.03 17.65
N ASP A 90 4.87 12.03 16.93
CA ASP A 90 3.50 12.57 17.04
C ASP A 90 2.49 11.68 16.31
N TYR A 91 2.92 10.97 15.27
CA TYR A 91 2.09 10.05 14.47
C TYR A 91 2.47 8.58 14.67
N PHE A 92 3.04 8.23 15.82
CA PHE A 92 3.51 6.86 16.11
C PHE A 92 2.44 5.80 15.84
N TYR A 93 1.23 5.95 16.37
CA TYR A 93 0.18 4.94 16.22
C TYR A 93 -0.25 4.71 14.78
N PRO A 94 -0.60 5.73 13.98
CA PRO A 94 -0.93 5.53 12.57
C PRO A 94 0.25 4.97 11.76
N VAL A 95 1.46 5.39 12.04
CA VAL A 95 2.67 4.82 11.43
C VAL A 95 2.84 3.35 11.80
N ALA A 96 2.64 3.00 13.07
CA ALA A 96 2.71 1.61 13.53
C ALA A 96 1.65 0.73 12.85
N ILE A 97 0.43 1.23 12.61
CA ILE A 97 -0.61 0.52 11.86
C ILE A 97 -0.12 0.25 10.42
N ALA A 98 0.42 1.26 9.74
CA ALA A 98 0.94 1.11 8.39
C ALA A 98 2.11 0.11 8.32
N ILE A 99 3.07 0.22 9.23
CA ILE A 99 4.21 -0.71 9.31
C ILE A 99 3.74 -2.14 9.60
N THR A 100 2.78 -2.32 10.50
CA THR A 100 2.18 -3.64 10.77
C THR A 100 1.56 -4.22 9.49
N GLY A 101 0.84 -3.40 8.72
CA GLY A 101 0.31 -3.81 7.42
C GLY A 101 1.40 -4.32 6.47
N ILE A 102 2.52 -3.60 6.36
CA ILE A 102 3.67 -3.99 5.55
C ILE A 102 4.28 -5.31 6.05
N MET A 103 4.57 -5.38 7.36
CA MET A 103 5.21 -6.55 7.97
C MET A 103 4.37 -7.83 7.84
N VAL A 104 3.05 -7.70 7.80
CA VAL A 104 2.13 -8.83 7.61
C VAL A 104 1.93 -9.16 6.13
N SER A 105 1.83 -8.15 5.26
CA SER A 105 1.57 -8.37 3.82
C SER A 105 2.72 -9.07 3.11
N ILE A 106 3.97 -8.73 3.40
CA ILE A 106 5.16 -9.33 2.74
C ILE A 106 5.19 -10.86 2.87
N PRO A 107 5.17 -11.46 4.08
CA PRO A 107 5.12 -12.91 4.20
C PRO A 107 3.83 -13.50 3.64
N LEU A 108 2.69 -12.79 3.74
CA LEU A 108 1.43 -13.27 3.16
C LEU A 108 1.48 -13.33 1.63
N ILE A 109 2.16 -12.42 0.94
CA ILE A 109 2.39 -12.49 -0.50
C ILE A 109 3.10 -13.80 -0.85
N ALA A 110 4.18 -14.15 -0.14
CA ALA A 110 4.94 -15.37 -0.36
C ALA A 110 4.10 -16.63 -0.08
N VAL A 111 3.38 -16.66 1.04
CA VAL A 111 2.49 -17.76 1.43
C VAL A 111 1.35 -17.92 0.43
N TYR A 112 0.70 -16.85 0.03
CA TYR A 112 -0.40 -16.86 -0.94
C TYR A 112 0.05 -17.43 -2.29
N TRP A 113 1.23 -17.02 -2.77
CA TRP A 113 1.84 -17.57 -3.98
C TRP A 113 2.15 -19.06 -3.85
N HIS A 114 2.78 -19.44 -2.75
CA HIS A 114 3.20 -20.84 -2.52
C HIS A 114 2.03 -21.81 -2.45
N LEU A 115 0.93 -21.37 -1.83
CA LEU A 115 -0.27 -22.18 -1.63
C LEU A 115 -1.23 -22.17 -2.83
N TRP A 116 -0.93 -21.43 -3.88
CA TRP A 116 -1.77 -21.36 -5.07
C TRP A 116 -1.88 -22.72 -5.76
N GLY A 117 -3.10 -23.27 -5.82
CA GLY A 117 -3.39 -24.60 -6.36
C GLY A 117 -2.99 -25.77 -5.46
N ARG A 118 -2.47 -25.50 -4.25
CA ARG A 118 -2.11 -26.50 -3.24
C ARG A 118 -3.05 -26.52 -2.04
N MET A 119 -3.83 -25.46 -1.88
CA MET A 119 -4.79 -25.28 -0.81
C MET A 119 -6.21 -25.34 -1.36
N ASP A 120 -7.17 -25.69 -0.52
CA ASP A 120 -8.59 -25.58 -0.84
C ASP A 120 -8.92 -24.18 -1.37
N PRO A 121 -9.64 -24.05 -2.51
CA PRO A 121 -9.89 -22.76 -3.14
C PRO A 121 -10.63 -21.75 -2.25
N LYS A 122 -11.51 -22.22 -1.35
CA LYS A 122 -12.22 -21.35 -0.40
C LYS A 122 -11.26 -20.78 0.64
N LEU A 123 -10.40 -21.63 1.21
CA LEU A 123 -9.39 -21.21 2.18
C LEU A 123 -8.35 -20.26 1.51
N HIS A 124 -7.97 -20.55 0.27
CA HIS A 124 -7.09 -19.66 -0.50
C HIS A 124 -7.70 -18.29 -0.75
N SER A 125 -9.02 -18.22 -1.03
CA SER A 125 -9.73 -16.95 -1.17
C SER A 125 -9.79 -16.18 0.15
N LEU A 126 -9.97 -16.88 1.29
CA LEU A 126 -9.93 -16.25 2.61
C LEU A 126 -8.53 -15.69 2.93
N LEU A 127 -7.48 -16.44 2.60
CA LEU A 127 -6.09 -15.97 2.73
C LEU A 127 -5.85 -14.73 1.88
N GLY A 128 -6.42 -14.67 0.68
CA GLY A 128 -6.38 -13.48 -0.18
C GLY A 128 -7.07 -12.27 0.45
N MET A 129 -8.21 -12.45 1.10
CA MET A 129 -8.88 -11.37 1.85
C MET A 129 -8.03 -10.86 3.01
N LEU A 130 -7.35 -11.76 3.73
CA LEU A 130 -6.41 -11.37 4.79
C LEU A 130 -5.23 -10.58 4.23
N LEU A 131 -4.67 -11.01 3.09
CA LEU A 131 -3.62 -10.28 2.37
C LEU A 131 -4.09 -8.89 1.98
N LEU A 132 -5.27 -8.76 1.36
CA LEU A 132 -5.83 -7.47 0.97
C LEU A 132 -6.05 -6.58 2.19
N ALA A 133 -6.61 -7.12 3.27
CA ALA A 133 -6.81 -6.37 4.51
C ALA A 133 -5.49 -5.84 5.08
N SER A 134 -4.42 -6.64 5.08
CA SER A 134 -3.10 -6.20 5.54
C SER A 134 -2.51 -5.09 4.66
N ILE A 135 -2.65 -5.19 3.34
CA ILE A 135 -2.22 -4.14 2.39
C ILE A 135 -3.01 -2.84 2.62
N LEU A 136 -4.31 -2.92 2.92
CA LEU A 136 -5.15 -1.74 3.16
C LEU A 136 -4.83 -1.01 4.48
N LEU A 137 -4.20 -1.67 5.46
CA LEU A 137 -3.70 -0.98 6.65
C LEU A 137 -2.64 0.08 6.32
N VAL A 138 -1.90 -0.09 5.24
CA VAL A 138 -0.83 0.83 4.83
C VAL A 138 -1.38 2.22 4.49
N PRO A 139 -2.31 2.37 3.52
CA PRO A 139 -2.88 3.68 3.24
C PRO A 139 -3.71 4.22 4.42
N ILE A 140 -4.38 3.39 5.20
CA ILE A 140 -5.11 3.83 6.40
C ILE A 140 -4.15 4.58 7.34
N GLY A 141 -3.01 4.01 7.68
CA GLY A 141 -2.05 4.63 8.57
C GLY A 141 -1.38 5.87 7.96
N PHE A 142 -0.81 5.76 6.75
CA PHE A 142 -0.11 6.90 6.16
C PHE A 142 -1.04 8.05 5.75
N ARG A 143 -2.28 7.80 5.34
CA ARG A 143 -3.23 8.88 5.03
C ARG A 143 -3.68 9.64 6.27
N TYR A 144 -3.70 8.99 7.44
CA TYR A 144 -3.90 9.67 8.70
C TYR A 144 -2.82 10.73 8.95
N PHE A 145 -1.56 10.38 8.73
CA PHE A 145 -0.46 11.31 8.81
C PHE A 145 -0.63 12.51 7.86
N PHE A 146 -0.91 12.26 6.57
CA PHE A 146 -1.11 13.34 5.60
C PHE A 146 -2.31 14.22 5.93
N ALA A 147 -3.40 13.66 6.45
CA ALA A 147 -4.53 14.45 6.92
C ALA A 147 -4.16 15.30 8.13
N GLY A 148 -3.37 14.78 9.08
CA GLY A 148 -2.88 15.50 10.24
C GLY A 148 -1.96 16.67 9.90
N MET A 149 -1.21 16.58 8.80
CA MET A 149 -0.38 17.70 8.33
C MET A 149 -1.22 18.91 7.84
N THR A 150 -2.47 18.70 7.44
CA THR A 150 -3.39 19.78 7.05
C THR A 150 -4.08 20.45 8.23
N TYR A 151 -4.06 19.79 9.39
CA TYR A 151 -4.56 20.30 10.66
C TYR A 151 -3.44 20.17 11.70
N ALA A 152 -3.17 21.22 12.43
CA ALA A 152 -2.07 21.30 13.39
C ALA A 152 -2.22 20.40 14.64
N ASP A 153 -3.28 19.61 14.74
CA ASP A 153 -3.55 18.73 15.88
C ASP A 153 -3.53 17.25 15.47
N PRO A 154 -2.48 16.49 15.83
CA PRO A 154 -2.38 15.06 15.57
C PRO A 154 -3.51 14.22 16.18
N GLY A 155 -4.06 14.63 17.31
CA GLY A 155 -5.14 13.92 18.01
C GLY A 155 -6.50 14.01 17.31
N SER A 156 -6.70 15.00 16.44
CA SER A 156 -7.98 15.26 15.77
C SER A 156 -8.10 14.62 14.37
N ALA A 157 -7.10 13.86 13.91
CA ALA A 157 -7.07 13.40 12.53
C ALA A 157 -8.26 12.49 12.15
N LEU A 158 -8.82 11.71 13.06
CA LEU A 158 -10.06 10.94 12.82
C LEU A 158 -11.29 11.84 12.65
N ALA A 159 -11.33 12.97 13.33
CA ALA A 159 -12.35 14.00 13.17
C ALA A 159 -12.02 14.98 12.04
N ASN A 160 -10.85 14.86 11.43
CA ASN A 160 -10.40 15.69 10.32
C ASN A 160 -11.26 15.41 9.07
N PRO A 161 -11.99 16.40 8.54
CA PRO A 161 -12.87 16.21 7.38
C PRO A 161 -12.11 15.80 6.09
N VAL A 162 -10.79 15.98 6.05
CA VAL A 162 -9.95 15.61 4.91
C VAL A 162 -9.59 14.11 4.91
N TYR A 163 -9.59 13.46 6.07
CA TYR A 163 -9.14 12.06 6.18
C TYR A 163 -10.02 11.05 5.41
N PRO A 164 -11.37 11.02 5.61
CA PRO A 164 -12.21 10.08 4.88
C PRO A 164 -12.15 10.25 3.35
N PRO A 165 -12.29 11.45 2.77
CA PRO A 165 -12.18 11.62 1.32
C PRO A 165 -10.78 11.29 0.79
N LEU A 166 -9.72 11.51 1.56
CA LEU A 166 -8.36 11.15 1.18
C LEU A 166 -8.17 9.64 1.05
N ILE A 167 -8.74 8.84 1.96
CA ILE A 167 -8.75 7.38 1.87
C ILE A 167 -9.57 6.91 0.67
N ILE A 168 -10.78 7.41 0.52
CA ILE A 168 -11.67 7.05 -0.59
C ILE A 168 -11.01 7.36 -1.93
N HIS A 169 -10.42 8.55 -2.08
CA HIS A 169 -9.66 8.93 -3.28
C HIS A 169 -8.51 7.96 -3.56
N THR A 170 -7.76 7.58 -2.53
CA THR A 170 -6.64 6.62 -2.68
C THR A 170 -7.13 5.25 -3.13
N LEU A 171 -8.22 4.74 -2.55
CA LEU A 171 -8.75 3.43 -2.90
C LEU A 171 -9.33 3.39 -4.31
N ILE A 172 -10.10 4.42 -4.70
CA ILE A 172 -10.65 4.54 -6.05
C ILE A 172 -9.52 4.63 -7.08
N GLY A 173 -8.55 5.54 -6.85
CA GLY A 173 -7.41 5.70 -7.75
C GLY A 173 -6.54 4.45 -7.86
N ALA A 174 -6.38 3.69 -6.78
CA ALA A 174 -5.64 2.44 -6.81
C ALA A 174 -6.36 1.35 -7.62
N VAL A 175 -7.68 1.26 -7.49
CA VAL A 175 -8.48 0.31 -8.30
C VAL A 175 -8.46 0.70 -9.77
N ASP A 176 -8.59 1.99 -10.08
CA ASP A 176 -8.51 2.52 -11.44
C ASP A 176 -7.15 2.19 -12.08
N ILE A 177 -6.05 2.53 -11.43
CA ILE A 177 -4.68 2.22 -11.92
C ILE A 177 -4.45 0.70 -12.04
N GLY A 178 -5.00 -0.10 -11.13
CA GLY A 178 -4.86 -1.55 -11.17
C GLY A 178 -5.71 -2.23 -12.25
N ALA A 179 -6.71 -1.53 -12.80
CA ALA A 179 -7.59 -2.05 -13.86
C ALA A 179 -7.01 -1.85 -15.27
N PHE A 180 -6.04 -0.96 -15.43
CA PHE A 180 -5.32 -0.69 -16.69
C PHE A 180 -3.97 -1.40 -16.73
#